data_e60721946840b395b9c5f8071da42def
#
_entry.id   e60721946840b395b9c5f8071da42def
#
_cell.length_a   1.000
_cell.length_b   1.000
_cell.length_c   1.000
_cell.angle_alpha   90.00
_cell.angle_beta   90.00
_cell.angle_gamma   90.00
#
_symmetry.space_group_name_H-M   'P 1'
#
loop_
_entity.id
_entity.type
_entity.pdbx_description
1 polymer ?
#
loop_
_entity_poly.entity_id
_entity_poly.type
_entity_poly.pdbx_seq_one_letter_code
_entity_poly.pdbx_strand_id
1 'polypeptide(L)'
;GSIGKFQTKEFDNEEQCLKEASKLIAAKMKKGYQEDPKFNFMDRYYFDDEEIGLHVKTSHPNFQCHFTDPLYMCCWDEESPFGSDEGADALNVLENSLRKEPDLDCADFPQMLIETMWGMKYIAMDSILEEDVRAQLLVDEMSTIQSNMITYATAFGQIKVMGKISHKLKKMG
;
A
#
# COMPACT_ATOMS: atom_id res chain seq x y z
N GLY A 1 -14.94 3.75 -12.10
CA GLY A 1 -14.09 4.83 -12.64
C GLY A 1 -12.71 4.74 -12.04
N SER A 2 -11.66 5.03 -12.81
CA SER A 2 -10.29 5.00 -12.31
C SER A 2 -10.04 6.11 -11.29
N ILE A 3 -9.32 5.80 -10.23
CA ILE A 3 -8.78 6.82 -9.32
C ILE A 3 -7.70 7.60 -10.11
N GLY A 4 -7.83 8.92 -10.15
CA GLY A 4 -6.91 9.79 -10.89
C GLY A 4 -5.48 9.76 -10.37
N LYS A 5 -4.57 10.46 -11.06
CA LYS A 5 -3.18 10.61 -10.62
C LYS A 5 -3.11 11.33 -9.28
N PHE A 6 -2.26 10.82 -8.41
CA PHE A 6 -1.91 11.43 -7.14
C PHE A 6 -0.72 12.38 -7.36
N GLN A 7 -0.74 13.54 -6.75
CA GLN A 7 0.35 14.49 -6.81
C GLN A 7 0.49 15.19 -5.47
N THR A 8 1.66 15.12 -4.87
CA THR A 8 2.01 15.79 -3.61
C THR A 8 2.85 17.03 -3.89
N LYS A 9 2.56 18.13 -3.20
CA LYS A 9 3.35 19.35 -3.25
C LYS A 9 3.71 19.79 -1.84
N GLU A 10 4.95 20.18 -1.65
CA GLU A 10 5.43 20.73 -0.39
C GLU A 10 5.43 22.26 -0.42
N PHE A 11 5.22 22.87 0.73
CA PHE A 11 5.22 24.31 0.92
C PHE A 11 5.97 24.67 2.19
N ASP A 12 6.63 25.83 2.21
CA ASP A 12 7.43 26.28 3.33
C ASP A 12 6.61 26.57 4.59
N ASN A 13 5.31 26.87 4.41
CA ASN A 13 4.39 27.16 5.51
C ASN A 13 2.92 26.91 5.11
N GLU A 14 2.06 26.85 6.14
CA GLU A 14 0.63 26.60 6.00
C GLU A 14 -0.09 27.66 5.15
N GLU A 15 0.29 28.94 5.26
CA GLU A 15 -0.35 30.01 4.52
C GLU A 15 -0.16 29.86 3.01
N GLN A 16 1.06 29.50 2.58
CA GLN A 16 1.34 29.20 1.17
C GLN A 16 0.55 27.99 0.69
N CYS A 17 0.49 26.92 1.51
CA CYS A 17 -0.28 25.73 1.21
C CYS A 17 -1.77 26.06 0.98
N LEU A 18 -2.40 26.76 1.92
CA LEU A 18 -3.80 27.16 1.84
C LEU A 18 -4.09 28.07 0.63
N LYS A 19 -3.18 28.99 0.33
CA LYS A 19 -3.31 29.89 -0.84
C LYS A 19 -3.28 29.12 -2.16
N GLU A 20 -2.34 28.17 -2.30
CA GLU A 20 -2.26 27.36 -3.52
C GLU A 20 -3.42 26.36 -3.62
N ALA A 21 -3.83 25.73 -2.52
CA ALA A 21 -5.02 24.88 -2.48
C ALA A 21 -6.27 25.65 -2.94
N SER A 22 -6.49 26.86 -2.40
CA SER A 22 -7.62 27.72 -2.78
C SER A 22 -7.63 28.08 -4.27
N LYS A 23 -6.45 28.34 -4.85
CA LYS A 23 -6.34 28.60 -6.30
C LYS A 23 -6.69 27.38 -7.13
N LEU A 24 -6.21 26.20 -6.72
CA LEU A 24 -6.50 24.94 -7.42
C LEU A 24 -8.00 24.61 -7.36
N ILE A 25 -8.61 24.76 -6.19
CA ILE A 25 -10.05 24.54 -6.00
C ILE A 25 -10.84 25.50 -6.91
N ALA A 26 -10.53 26.81 -6.87
CA ALA A 26 -11.19 27.80 -7.71
C ALA A 26 -11.05 27.51 -9.21
N ALA A 27 -9.88 27.03 -9.64
CA ALA A 27 -9.64 26.63 -11.03
C ALA A 27 -10.47 25.40 -11.43
N LYS A 28 -10.67 24.45 -10.52
CA LYS A 28 -11.51 23.26 -10.75
C LYS A 28 -12.98 23.64 -10.80
N MET A 29 -13.45 24.48 -9.87
CA MET A 29 -14.84 24.95 -9.84
C MET A 29 -15.20 25.72 -11.13
N LYS A 30 -14.30 26.56 -11.65
CA LYS A 30 -14.47 27.21 -12.95
C LYS A 30 -14.65 26.26 -14.12
N LYS A 31 -14.13 25.03 -14.00
CA LYS A 31 -14.29 23.96 -15.00
C LYS A 31 -15.54 23.09 -14.78
N GLY A 32 -16.42 23.47 -13.83
CA GLY A 32 -17.67 22.79 -13.54
C GLY A 32 -17.57 21.65 -12.53
N TYR A 33 -16.42 21.49 -11.84
CA TYR A 33 -16.31 20.57 -10.72
C TYR A 33 -17.09 21.10 -9.53
N GLN A 34 -17.69 20.21 -8.76
CA GLN A 34 -18.39 20.53 -7.52
C GLN A 34 -17.77 19.76 -6.37
N GLU A 35 -17.80 20.33 -5.18
CA GLU A 35 -17.43 19.61 -3.96
C GLU A 35 -18.43 18.48 -3.70
N ASP A 36 -17.94 17.31 -3.35
CA ASP A 36 -18.77 16.20 -2.88
C ASP A 36 -18.94 16.34 -1.36
N PRO A 37 -20.15 16.67 -0.86
CA PRO A 37 -20.38 16.83 0.57
C PRO A 37 -20.28 15.51 1.36
N LYS A 38 -20.23 14.38 0.66
CA LYS A 38 -20.03 13.05 1.27
C LYS A 38 -18.56 12.62 1.27
N PHE A 39 -17.67 13.40 0.64
CA PHE A 39 -16.26 13.07 0.61
C PHE A 39 -15.68 13.14 2.01
N ASN A 40 -15.14 12.01 2.47
CA ASN A 40 -14.38 11.93 3.70
C ASN A 40 -12.90 11.73 3.34
N PHE A 41 -12.06 12.63 3.81
CA PHE A 41 -10.63 12.60 3.60
C PHE A 41 -10.01 11.26 4.06
N MET A 42 -10.53 10.65 5.13
CA MET A 42 -10.07 9.36 5.65
C MET A 42 -10.49 8.16 4.81
N ASP A 43 -11.41 8.33 3.87
CA ASP A 43 -11.82 7.26 2.93
C ASP A 43 -11.04 7.32 1.62
N ARG A 44 -10.11 8.27 1.51
CA ARG A 44 -9.28 8.43 0.32
C ARG A 44 -8.17 7.40 0.28
N TYR A 45 -7.84 6.93 -0.93
CA TYR A 45 -6.66 6.12 -1.18
C TYR A 45 -5.43 6.99 -1.39
N TYR A 46 -4.31 6.57 -0.82
CA TYR A 46 -3.02 7.24 -0.86
C TYR A 46 -2.03 6.40 -1.65
N PHE A 47 -1.71 6.83 -2.85
CA PHE A 47 -0.77 6.15 -3.73
C PHE A 47 0.54 6.90 -3.77
N ASP A 48 1.62 6.19 -4.08
CA ASP A 48 2.91 6.81 -4.34
C ASP A 48 2.81 7.77 -5.52
N ASP A 49 3.52 8.85 -5.41
CA ASP A 49 3.60 9.88 -6.42
C ASP A 49 4.86 9.65 -7.29
N GLU A 50 4.80 10.09 -8.55
CA GLU A 50 5.86 9.82 -9.52
C GLU A 50 7.20 10.51 -9.19
N GLU A 51 7.19 11.60 -8.38
CA GLU A 51 8.38 12.37 -8.03
C GLU A 51 8.96 11.97 -6.66
N ILE A 52 8.10 11.69 -5.69
CA ILE A 52 8.48 11.38 -4.31
C ILE A 52 8.66 9.87 -4.10
N GLY A 53 7.87 9.05 -4.80
CA GLY A 53 7.85 7.60 -4.62
C GLY A 53 7.31 7.16 -3.26
N LEU A 54 7.88 6.08 -2.72
CA LEU A 54 7.55 5.54 -1.41
C LEU A 54 7.99 6.51 -0.30
N HIS A 55 7.03 7.11 0.37
CA HIS A 55 7.31 8.09 1.41
C HIS A 55 6.15 8.19 2.42
N VAL A 56 6.46 8.55 3.67
CA VAL A 56 5.45 8.76 4.71
C VAL A 56 4.38 9.77 4.27
N LYS A 57 4.74 10.81 3.54
CA LYS A 57 3.82 11.85 3.06
C LYS A 57 2.87 11.36 1.95
N THR A 58 3.21 10.29 1.26
CA THR A 58 2.35 9.65 0.25
C THR A 58 1.50 8.53 0.84
N SER A 59 1.53 8.36 2.16
CA SER A 59 0.82 7.31 2.89
C SER A 59 -0.41 7.83 3.60
N HIS A 60 -1.37 6.96 3.84
CA HIS A 60 -2.60 7.29 4.58
C HIS A 60 -2.25 7.79 6.01
N PRO A 61 -3.00 8.78 6.57
CA PRO A 61 -2.75 9.31 7.92
C PRO A 61 -2.70 8.26 9.01
N ASN A 62 -3.51 7.20 8.95
CA ASN A 62 -3.43 6.10 9.90
C ASN A 62 -2.08 5.38 9.82
N PHE A 63 -1.54 5.17 8.63
CA PHE A 63 -0.20 4.61 8.47
C PHE A 63 0.84 5.53 9.12
N GLN A 64 0.80 6.82 8.82
CA GLN A 64 1.73 7.81 9.38
C GLN A 64 1.70 7.86 10.91
N CYS A 65 0.53 7.68 11.54
CA CYS A 65 0.38 7.69 12.99
C CYS A 65 0.96 6.46 13.69
N HIS A 66 0.88 5.30 13.06
CA HIS A 66 1.21 4.03 13.70
C HIS A 66 2.58 3.48 13.33
N PHE A 67 3.07 3.81 12.13
CA PHE A 67 4.33 3.30 11.58
C PHE A 67 5.34 4.44 11.42
N THR A 68 5.87 4.89 12.58
CA THR A 68 6.75 6.07 12.66
C THR A 68 8.22 5.75 12.47
N ASP A 69 8.62 4.47 12.55
CA ASP A 69 9.99 4.07 12.32
C ASP A 69 10.31 4.22 10.82
N PRO A 70 11.45 4.85 10.46
CA PRO A 70 11.90 4.97 9.07
C PRO A 70 12.00 3.63 8.33
N LEU A 71 12.19 2.52 9.04
CA LEU A 71 12.23 1.19 8.46
C LEU A 71 11.00 0.89 7.60
N TYR A 72 9.81 1.30 8.02
CA TYR A 72 8.56 1.03 7.28
C TYR A 72 8.47 1.72 5.91
N MET A 73 9.37 2.67 5.63
CA MET A 73 9.47 3.39 4.34
C MET A 73 10.83 3.16 3.66
N CYS A 74 11.62 2.24 4.18
CA CYS A 74 12.92 1.93 3.62
C CYS A 74 12.75 1.03 2.37
N CYS A 75 13.42 1.40 1.27
CA CYS A 75 13.37 0.65 0.00
C CYS A 75 14.64 -0.14 -0.28
N TRP A 76 15.56 -0.25 0.69
CA TRP A 76 16.84 -0.98 0.54
C TRP A 76 17.18 -1.88 1.72
N ASP A 77 16.34 -1.92 2.75
CA ASP A 77 16.51 -2.80 3.92
C ASP A 77 15.53 -3.95 3.79
N GLU A 78 16.05 -5.18 3.67
CA GLU A 78 15.23 -6.39 3.46
C GLU A 78 14.28 -6.70 4.62
N GLU A 79 14.52 -6.13 5.81
CA GLU A 79 13.60 -6.23 6.95
C GLU A 79 12.39 -5.28 6.82
N SER A 80 12.48 -4.30 5.89
CA SER A 80 11.36 -3.41 5.58
C SER A 80 10.28 -4.13 4.78
N PRO A 81 9.00 -3.75 4.95
CA PRO A 81 7.91 -4.30 4.13
C PRO A 81 8.10 -4.13 2.63
N PHE A 82 8.85 -3.12 2.22
CA PHE A 82 9.03 -2.72 0.82
C PHE A 82 10.50 -2.66 0.40
N GLY A 83 11.40 -3.22 1.20
CA GLY A 83 12.84 -3.08 0.98
C GLY A 83 13.44 -4.16 0.08
N SER A 84 12.78 -5.31 -0.05
CA SER A 84 13.16 -6.32 -1.04
C SER A 84 12.55 -6.02 -2.41
N ASP A 85 13.11 -6.60 -3.46
CA ASP A 85 12.56 -6.48 -4.83
C ASP A 85 11.10 -6.98 -4.86
N GLU A 86 10.81 -8.11 -4.21
CA GLU A 86 9.47 -8.68 -4.13
C GLU A 86 8.50 -7.77 -3.36
N GLY A 87 8.94 -7.18 -2.26
CA GLY A 87 8.13 -6.25 -1.46
C GLY A 87 7.80 -4.97 -2.21
N ALA A 88 8.78 -4.41 -2.92
CA ALA A 88 8.60 -3.23 -3.75
C ALA A 88 7.67 -3.51 -4.93
N ASP A 89 7.86 -4.64 -5.62
CA ASP A 89 6.99 -5.08 -6.71
C ASP A 89 5.57 -5.35 -6.23
N ALA A 90 5.40 -5.98 -5.06
CA ALA A 90 4.08 -6.21 -4.47
C ALA A 90 3.33 -4.90 -4.22
N LEU A 91 4.00 -3.88 -3.64
CA LEU A 91 3.39 -2.57 -3.41
C LEU A 91 2.98 -1.91 -4.72
N ASN A 92 3.88 -1.89 -5.72
CA ASN A 92 3.61 -1.27 -7.02
C ASN A 92 2.43 -1.94 -7.73
N VAL A 93 2.39 -3.28 -7.77
CA VAL A 93 1.28 -4.02 -8.39
C VAL A 93 -0.01 -3.82 -7.62
N LEU A 94 0.04 -3.82 -6.27
CA LEU A 94 -1.13 -3.55 -5.42
C LEU A 94 -1.73 -2.17 -5.69
N GLU A 95 -0.90 -1.13 -5.71
CA GLU A 95 -1.34 0.24 -6.00
C GLU A 95 -1.98 0.34 -7.39
N ASN A 96 -1.35 -0.25 -8.40
CA ASN A 96 -1.87 -0.26 -9.76
C ASN A 96 -3.19 -1.04 -9.88
N SER A 97 -3.34 -2.13 -9.11
CA SER A 97 -4.57 -2.92 -9.05
C SER A 97 -5.70 -2.13 -8.38
N LEU A 98 -5.44 -1.51 -7.23
CA LEU A 98 -6.39 -0.66 -6.51
C LEU A 98 -6.80 0.58 -7.30
N ARG A 99 -5.93 1.14 -8.14
CA ARG A 99 -6.29 2.25 -9.05
C ARG A 99 -7.32 1.83 -10.09
N LYS A 100 -7.27 0.57 -10.54
CA LYS A 100 -8.20 0.00 -11.53
C LYS A 100 -9.47 -0.53 -10.89
N GLU A 101 -9.32 -1.21 -9.77
CA GLU A 101 -10.36 -1.89 -9.01
C GLU A 101 -10.29 -1.49 -7.53
N PRO A 102 -10.93 -0.38 -7.13
CA PRO A 102 -10.86 0.12 -5.75
C PRO A 102 -11.43 -0.85 -4.69
N ASP A 103 -12.33 -1.74 -5.10
CA ASP A 103 -12.97 -2.72 -4.22
C ASP A 103 -12.25 -4.08 -4.21
N LEU A 104 -11.01 -4.15 -4.73
CA LEU A 104 -10.19 -5.36 -4.72
C LEU A 104 -10.06 -5.95 -3.32
N ASP A 105 -10.32 -7.25 -3.15
CA ASP A 105 -10.01 -7.96 -1.90
C ASP A 105 -8.50 -8.19 -1.78
N CYS A 106 -7.85 -7.33 -0.99
CA CYS A 106 -6.41 -7.44 -0.77
C CYS A 106 -5.98 -8.74 -0.09
N ALA A 107 -6.89 -9.52 0.49
CA ALA A 107 -6.53 -10.80 1.11
C ALA A 107 -6.25 -11.89 0.08
N ASP A 108 -6.82 -11.80 -1.11
CA ASP A 108 -6.55 -12.75 -2.20
C ASP A 108 -5.38 -12.27 -3.09
N PHE A 109 -4.93 -11.03 -2.88
CA PHE A 109 -3.88 -10.41 -3.69
C PHE A 109 -2.52 -11.16 -3.63
N PRO A 110 -1.99 -11.61 -2.47
CA PRO A 110 -0.71 -12.32 -2.44
C PRO A 110 -0.72 -13.58 -3.31
N GLN A 111 -1.77 -14.39 -3.20
CA GLN A 111 -1.92 -15.60 -4.01
C GLN A 111 -2.04 -15.26 -5.50
N MET A 112 -2.87 -14.29 -5.84
CA MET A 112 -3.05 -13.83 -7.22
C MET A 112 -1.73 -13.34 -7.83
N LEU A 113 -0.95 -12.54 -7.11
CA LEU A 113 0.34 -12.04 -7.57
C LEU A 113 1.31 -13.18 -7.85
N ILE A 114 1.50 -14.07 -6.88
CA ILE A 114 2.48 -15.17 -6.97
C ILE A 114 2.07 -16.19 -8.03
N GLU A 115 0.83 -16.66 -8.02
CA GLU A 115 0.40 -17.74 -8.91
C GLU A 115 0.07 -17.27 -10.32
N THR A 116 -0.68 -16.16 -10.44
CA THR A 116 -1.19 -15.72 -11.74
C THR A 116 -0.20 -14.84 -12.49
N MET A 117 0.49 -13.94 -11.79
CA MET A 117 1.39 -13.00 -12.46
C MET A 117 2.81 -13.54 -12.57
N TRP A 118 3.31 -14.23 -11.54
CA TRP A 118 4.69 -14.74 -11.55
C TRP A 118 4.78 -16.23 -11.91
N GLY A 119 3.65 -16.96 -11.94
CA GLY A 119 3.63 -18.39 -12.29
C GLY A 119 4.33 -19.28 -11.27
N MET A 120 4.41 -18.83 -10.01
CA MET A 120 5.06 -19.51 -8.91
C MET A 120 4.05 -20.13 -7.96
N LYS A 121 4.51 -20.90 -6.98
CA LYS A 121 3.63 -21.53 -6.00
C LYS A 121 3.44 -20.62 -4.80
N TYR A 122 2.18 -20.30 -4.47
CA TYR A 122 1.82 -19.66 -3.21
C TYR A 122 1.66 -20.68 -2.09
N ILE A 123 2.24 -20.39 -0.93
CA ILE A 123 2.10 -21.19 0.28
C ILE A 123 1.49 -20.31 1.37
N ALA A 124 0.22 -20.60 1.71
CA ALA A 124 -0.45 -19.91 2.79
C ALA A 124 0.20 -20.27 4.14
N MET A 125 0.36 -19.27 5.00
CA MET A 125 0.81 -19.47 6.36
C MET A 125 -0.41 -19.69 7.26
N ASP A 126 -0.64 -20.92 7.66
CA ASP A 126 -1.80 -21.30 8.49
C ASP A 126 -1.50 -21.23 9.99
N SER A 127 -0.23 -21.10 10.37
CA SER A 127 0.23 -21.06 11.77
C SER A 127 1.44 -20.15 11.92
N ILE A 128 1.51 -19.45 13.05
CA ILE A 128 2.67 -18.65 13.48
C ILE A 128 3.56 -19.41 14.48
N LEU A 129 3.25 -20.67 14.78
CA LEU A 129 4.09 -21.47 15.67
C LEU A 129 5.43 -21.80 15.00
N GLU A 130 6.51 -21.58 15.74
CA GLU A 130 7.86 -21.75 15.21
C GLU A 130 8.10 -23.15 14.61
N GLU A 131 7.54 -24.18 15.23
CA GLU A 131 7.64 -25.57 14.76
C GLU A 131 6.96 -25.78 13.40
N ASP A 132 5.79 -25.18 13.19
CA ASP A 132 5.05 -25.27 11.92
C ASP A 132 5.77 -24.50 10.82
N VAL A 133 6.26 -23.30 11.13
CA VAL A 133 7.06 -22.47 10.20
C VAL A 133 8.33 -23.22 9.78
N ARG A 134 9.05 -23.82 10.73
CA ARG A 134 10.25 -24.62 10.46
C ARG A 134 9.94 -25.85 9.58
N ALA A 135 8.83 -26.54 9.88
CA ALA A 135 8.41 -27.68 9.08
C ALA A 135 8.10 -27.29 7.63
N GLN A 136 7.43 -26.15 7.44
CA GLN A 136 7.09 -25.64 6.13
C GLN A 136 8.34 -25.20 5.33
N LEU A 137 9.28 -24.51 5.97
CA LEU A 137 10.56 -24.12 5.37
C LEU A 137 11.38 -25.35 4.91
N LEU A 138 11.36 -26.45 5.68
CA LEU A 138 12.03 -27.69 5.28
C LEU A 138 11.41 -28.37 4.05
N VAL A 139 10.12 -28.11 3.77
CA VAL A 139 9.44 -28.67 2.60
C VAL A 139 9.70 -27.84 1.34
N ASP A 140 9.58 -26.52 1.43
CA ASP A 140 9.77 -25.60 0.32
C ASP A 140 10.15 -24.22 0.85
N GLU A 141 11.44 -24.01 1.09
CA GLU A 141 11.98 -22.79 1.69
C GLU A 141 11.69 -21.56 0.84
N MET A 142 12.00 -21.63 -0.45
CA MET A 142 11.90 -20.49 -1.37
C MET A 142 10.44 -20.00 -1.47
N SER A 143 9.51 -20.89 -1.78
CA SER A 143 8.10 -20.52 -1.93
C SER A 143 7.50 -20.06 -0.60
N THR A 144 7.95 -20.61 0.54
CA THR A 144 7.50 -20.20 1.87
C THR A 144 7.94 -18.77 2.19
N ILE A 145 9.23 -18.47 2.04
CA ILE A 145 9.79 -17.14 2.29
C ILE A 145 9.09 -16.11 1.40
N GLN A 146 9.03 -16.38 0.10
CA GLN A 146 8.44 -15.47 -0.86
C GLN A 146 6.95 -15.19 -0.60
N SER A 147 6.19 -16.24 -0.27
CA SER A 147 4.76 -16.10 0.06
C SER A 147 4.55 -15.22 1.30
N ASN A 148 5.41 -15.37 2.31
CA ASN A 148 5.36 -14.55 3.51
C ASN A 148 5.74 -13.10 3.24
N MET A 149 6.81 -12.86 2.49
CA MET A 149 7.23 -11.50 2.12
C MET A 149 6.15 -10.76 1.37
N ILE A 150 5.52 -11.40 0.38
CA ILE A 150 4.42 -10.80 -0.39
C ILE A 150 3.18 -10.56 0.47
N THR A 151 2.85 -11.50 1.37
CA THR A 151 1.70 -11.33 2.29
C THR A 151 1.95 -10.17 3.24
N TYR A 152 3.15 -10.07 3.80
CA TYR A 152 3.60 -8.98 4.67
C TYR A 152 3.56 -7.63 3.93
N ALA A 153 4.19 -7.54 2.75
CA ALA A 153 4.18 -6.34 1.94
C ALA A 153 2.75 -5.92 1.55
N THR A 154 1.87 -6.87 1.23
CA THR A 154 0.46 -6.59 0.92
C THR A 154 -0.28 -6.03 2.12
N ALA A 155 -0.05 -6.58 3.33
CA ALA A 155 -0.69 -6.12 4.56
C ALA A 155 -0.30 -4.67 4.88
N PHE A 156 0.99 -4.35 4.83
CA PHE A 156 1.48 -2.98 5.02
C PHE A 156 1.05 -2.06 3.89
N GLY A 157 1.08 -2.53 2.64
CA GLY A 157 0.61 -1.78 1.47
C GLY A 157 -0.87 -1.42 1.57
N GLN A 158 -1.72 -2.34 2.04
CA GLN A 158 -3.13 -2.04 2.27
C GLN A 158 -3.31 -0.93 3.32
N ILE A 159 -2.58 -0.99 4.45
CA ILE A 159 -2.66 0.05 5.47
C ILE A 159 -2.10 1.38 4.93
N LYS A 160 -0.99 1.34 4.19
CA LYS A 160 -0.38 2.52 3.58
C LYS A 160 -1.34 3.23 2.63
N VAL A 161 -2.03 2.47 1.79
CA VAL A 161 -2.93 3.02 0.77
C VAL A 161 -4.29 3.38 1.33
N MET A 162 -4.89 2.51 2.16
CA MET A 162 -6.30 2.58 2.58
C MET A 162 -6.48 2.96 4.05
N GLY A 163 -5.42 3.00 4.84
CA GLY A 163 -5.46 3.29 6.28
C GLY A 163 -6.11 2.20 7.14
N LYS A 164 -6.35 1.03 6.58
CA LYS A 164 -6.98 -0.12 7.26
C LYS A 164 -6.44 -1.42 6.68
N ILE A 165 -6.57 -2.50 7.45
CA ILE A 165 -6.27 -3.86 7.01
C ILE A 165 -7.52 -4.73 7.11
N SER A 166 -7.75 -5.59 6.13
CA SER A 166 -8.84 -6.55 6.18
C SER A 166 -8.59 -7.61 7.26
N HIS A 167 -9.68 -8.10 7.88
CA HIS A 167 -9.55 -9.11 8.94
C HIS A 167 -8.92 -10.41 8.45
N LYS A 168 -9.20 -10.79 7.20
CA LYS A 168 -8.62 -11.97 6.57
C LYS A 168 -7.12 -11.81 6.39
N LEU A 169 -6.66 -10.69 5.81
CA LEU A 169 -5.24 -10.42 5.58
C LEU A 169 -4.46 -10.30 6.91
N LYS A 170 -5.06 -9.68 7.94
CA LYS A 170 -4.44 -9.59 9.28
C LYS A 170 -4.17 -10.96 9.93
N LYS A 171 -4.87 -12.00 9.53
CA LYS A 171 -4.66 -13.36 10.06
C LYS A 171 -3.61 -14.15 9.30
N MET A 172 -3.24 -13.68 8.10
CA MET A 172 -2.28 -14.36 7.22
C MET A 172 -0.84 -13.88 7.47
N GLY A 173 -0.63 -12.73 8.06
CA GLY A 173 0.64 -12.11 8.45
C GLY A 173 0.52 -11.58 9.86
#